data_5f1cb715d44e1f17c57c78f22ad18d0f
#
_entry.id   5f1cb715d44e1f17c57c78f22ad18d0f
#
_cell.length_a   1.000
_cell.length_b   1.000
_cell.length_c   1.000
_cell.angle_alpha   90.00
_cell.angle_beta   90.00
_cell.angle_gamma   90.00
#
_symmetry.space_group_name_H-M   'P 1'
#
loop_
_entity.id
_entity.type
_entity.pdbx_description
1 polymer ?
#
loop_
_entity_poly.entity_id
_entity_poly.type
_entity_poly.pdbx_seq_one_letter_code
_entity_poly.pdbx_strand_id
1 'polypeptide(L)'
;MKILLIGAKGQLGSQIMHIIKSRKSELGSVPAEVLNAEIIETDVNTLDITNLQMVKESVKINMPDVVINCAAFTNVDGCESSKDLAFKVNALGARNVAIACEEIGAKLIHVSTDYVFSGVGSTPLSEDAITAPVSAYGTTKLLGEEYVRDFCSKYFIVRTAWLYGYFGKNFVYTIMRAGKERGKLTVVNDQKGNPTNAEDLAYHLLKLALTEEYGVYHCTGEGECTWYDFACKIIEYSGIDCEVLPVTSEEYKTPAKRPEYSSLDNMMLRCTIGNDMRVWKDALKVFMDNYKNHIEE
;
A
#
# COMPACT_ATOMS: atom_id res chain seq x y z
N MET A 1 19.92 5.08 -13.46
CA MET A 1 18.91 5.55 -12.46
C MET A 1 19.26 4.96 -11.11
N LYS A 2 19.08 5.74 -10.05
CA LYS A 2 19.30 5.31 -8.67
C LYS A 2 18.00 5.47 -7.88
N ILE A 3 17.56 4.44 -7.18
CA ILE A 3 16.31 4.41 -6.41
C ILE A 3 16.64 4.21 -4.93
N LEU A 4 16.19 5.11 -4.08
CA LEU A 4 16.17 4.91 -2.63
C LEU A 4 14.82 4.33 -2.23
N LEU A 5 14.81 3.07 -1.77
CA LEU A 5 13.61 2.39 -1.29
C LEU A 5 13.56 2.42 0.24
N ILE A 6 12.64 3.21 0.76
CA ILE A 6 12.42 3.36 2.21
C ILE A 6 11.34 2.37 2.66
N GLY A 7 11.63 1.57 3.69
CA GLY A 7 10.76 0.49 4.14
C GLY A 7 10.91 -0.80 3.31
N ALA A 8 12.12 -1.07 2.82
CA ALA A 8 12.43 -2.20 1.94
C ALA A 8 12.09 -3.58 2.55
N LYS A 9 12.11 -3.73 3.88
CA LYS A 9 11.74 -4.97 4.59
C LYS A 9 10.25 -5.11 4.90
N GLY A 10 9.43 -4.10 4.56
CA GLY A 10 7.98 -4.17 4.66
C GLY A 10 7.36 -5.01 3.53
N GLN A 11 6.06 -5.31 3.63
CA GLN A 11 5.34 -6.13 2.63
C GLN A 11 5.55 -5.61 1.21
N LEU A 12 5.29 -4.33 0.96
CA LEU A 12 5.42 -3.72 -0.37
C LEU A 12 6.89 -3.54 -0.79
N GLY A 13 7.76 -3.10 0.13
CA GLY A 13 9.18 -2.94 -0.15
C GLY A 13 9.83 -4.26 -0.56
N SER A 14 9.53 -5.35 0.15
CA SER A 14 10.01 -6.70 -0.21
C SER A 14 9.49 -7.15 -1.58
N GLN A 15 8.23 -6.81 -1.91
CA GLN A 15 7.67 -7.13 -3.23
C GLN A 15 8.37 -6.36 -4.35
N ILE A 16 8.63 -5.07 -4.16
CA ILE A 16 9.41 -4.26 -5.12
C ILE A 16 10.81 -4.88 -5.33
N MET A 17 11.49 -5.24 -4.24
CA MET A 17 12.80 -5.88 -4.31
C MET A 17 12.76 -7.24 -5.01
N HIS A 18 11.70 -8.02 -4.79
CA HIS A 18 11.51 -9.29 -5.48
C HIS A 18 11.41 -9.11 -6.99
N ILE A 19 10.57 -8.18 -7.48
CA ILE A 19 10.44 -7.86 -8.91
C ILE A 19 11.81 -7.47 -9.51
N ILE A 20 12.55 -6.60 -8.84
CA ILE A 20 13.84 -6.12 -9.35
C ILE A 20 14.88 -7.24 -9.38
N LYS A 21 15.00 -8.04 -8.31
CA LYS A 21 15.98 -9.13 -8.20
C LYS A 21 15.65 -10.29 -9.13
N SER A 22 14.39 -10.70 -9.22
CA SER A 22 13.94 -11.76 -10.13
C SER A 22 13.89 -11.33 -11.59
N ARG A 23 13.89 -10.02 -11.84
CA ARG A 23 13.72 -9.40 -13.18
C ARG A 23 12.39 -9.79 -13.85
N LYS A 24 11.38 -10.14 -13.08
CA LYS A 24 10.08 -10.65 -13.55
C LYS A 24 8.95 -10.00 -12.78
N SER A 25 7.83 -9.80 -13.45
CA SER A 25 6.56 -9.44 -12.85
C SER A 25 5.45 -10.32 -13.45
N GLU A 26 4.43 -10.60 -12.65
CA GLU A 26 3.22 -11.33 -13.09
C GLU A 26 2.39 -10.51 -14.08
N LEU A 27 2.57 -9.19 -14.12
CA LEU A 27 1.83 -8.28 -15.02
C LEU A 27 2.49 -8.08 -16.39
N GLY A 28 3.73 -8.51 -16.56
CA GLY A 28 4.44 -8.36 -17.82
C GLY A 28 5.91 -7.99 -17.67
N SER A 29 6.48 -7.43 -18.73
CA SER A 29 7.89 -7.04 -18.75
C SER A 29 8.15 -5.84 -17.84
N VAL A 30 9.17 -5.95 -16.99
CA VAL A 30 9.67 -4.81 -16.21
C VAL A 30 10.59 -3.97 -17.07
N PRO A 31 10.44 -2.63 -17.09
CA PRO A 31 11.28 -1.76 -17.89
C PRO A 31 12.77 -1.91 -17.57
N ALA A 32 13.61 -1.89 -18.61
CA ALA A 32 15.06 -2.10 -18.48
C ALA A 32 15.73 -1.04 -17.58
N GLU A 33 15.24 0.18 -17.60
CA GLU A 33 15.71 1.29 -16.78
C GLU A 33 15.59 0.99 -15.29
N VAL A 34 14.48 0.34 -14.89
CA VAL A 34 14.23 -0.11 -13.51
C VAL A 34 15.12 -1.30 -13.16
N LEU A 35 15.21 -2.30 -14.08
CA LEU A 35 15.99 -3.51 -13.86
C LEU A 35 17.51 -3.25 -13.76
N ASN A 36 17.98 -2.15 -14.32
CA ASN A 36 19.38 -1.72 -14.28
C ASN A 36 19.60 -0.59 -13.27
N ALA A 37 18.59 -0.23 -12.46
CA ALA A 37 18.74 0.78 -11.43
C ALA A 37 19.63 0.29 -10.28
N GLU A 38 20.43 1.18 -9.74
CA GLU A 38 21.08 0.99 -8.43
C GLU A 38 20.02 1.18 -7.34
N ILE A 39 19.80 0.16 -6.51
CA ILE A 39 18.79 0.20 -5.44
C ILE A 39 19.48 0.33 -4.08
N ILE A 40 19.07 1.36 -3.35
CA ILE A 40 19.50 1.59 -1.96
C ILE A 40 18.33 1.19 -1.06
N GLU A 41 18.48 0.06 -0.40
CA GLU A 41 17.48 -0.49 0.52
C GLU A 41 17.64 0.12 1.91
N THR A 42 16.55 0.69 2.48
CA THR A 42 16.54 1.16 3.86
C THR A 42 15.32 0.66 4.64
N ASP A 43 15.48 0.51 5.94
CA ASP A 43 14.41 0.20 6.89
C ASP A 43 14.58 1.07 8.15
N VAL A 44 13.69 0.90 9.14
CA VAL A 44 13.70 1.69 10.38
C VAL A 44 15.03 1.63 11.14
N ASN A 45 15.82 0.56 11.00
CA ASN A 45 17.12 0.41 11.69
C ASN A 45 18.24 1.17 10.96
N THR A 46 18.08 1.44 9.67
CA THR A 46 19.10 2.10 8.83
C THR A 46 18.73 3.53 8.47
N LEU A 47 17.42 3.87 8.43
CA LEU A 47 16.90 5.19 8.15
C LEU A 47 15.60 5.45 8.92
N ASP A 48 15.70 6.14 10.04
CA ASP A 48 14.52 6.63 10.77
C ASP A 48 13.99 7.89 10.07
N ILE A 49 12.87 7.75 9.36
CA ILE A 49 12.22 8.86 8.64
C ILE A 49 11.71 9.97 9.58
N THR A 50 11.54 9.71 10.87
CA THR A 50 11.14 10.74 11.84
C THR A 50 12.26 11.71 12.17
N ASN A 51 13.51 11.35 11.84
CA ASN A 51 14.69 12.19 12.02
C ASN A 51 15.02 12.93 10.71
N LEU A 52 14.66 14.21 10.61
CA LEU A 52 14.88 15.02 9.41
C LEU A 52 16.34 15.07 8.99
N GLN A 53 17.28 15.25 9.94
CA GLN A 53 18.69 15.34 9.62
C GLN A 53 19.23 14.03 9.00
N MET A 54 18.84 12.90 9.57
CA MET A 54 19.20 11.58 9.06
C MET A 54 18.67 11.34 7.64
N VAL A 55 17.43 11.77 7.37
CA VAL A 55 16.82 11.66 6.03
C VAL A 55 17.58 12.54 5.03
N LYS A 56 17.87 13.79 5.37
CA LYS A 56 18.62 14.72 4.50
C LYS A 56 20.03 14.19 4.19
N GLU A 57 20.73 13.71 5.20
CA GLU A 57 22.07 13.14 5.01
C GLU A 57 22.03 11.91 4.10
N SER A 58 21.09 10.99 4.34
CA SER A 58 20.94 9.79 3.52
C SER A 58 20.63 10.14 2.05
N VAL A 59 19.68 11.03 1.81
CA VAL A 59 19.30 11.46 0.45
C VAL A 59 20.46 12.21 -0.22
N LYS A 60 21.15 13.09 0.49
CA LYS A 60 22.30 13.85 -0.04
C LYS A 60 23.51 12.99 -0.37
N ILE A 61 23.81 11.98 0.46
CA ILE A 61 24.94 11.06 0.22
C ILE A 61 24.65 10.17 -0.99
N ASN A 62 23.45 9.66 -1.07
CA ASN A 62 23.08 8.70 -2.09
C ASN A 62 22.68 9.34 -3.43
N MET A 63 22.23 10.60 -3.44
CA MET A 63 21.77 11.32 -4.64
C MET A 63 20.84 10.46 -5.52
N PRO A 64 19.71 9.95 -4.96
CA PRO A 64 18.78 9.14 -5.75
C PRO A 64 18.04 9.99 -6.79
N ASP A 65 17.75 9.40 -7.97
CA ASP A 65 16.83 9.98 -8.94
C ASP A 65 15.38 9.88 -8.48
N VAL A 66 15.06 8.79 -7.77
CA VAL A 66 13.71 8.47 -7.27
C VAL A 66 13.79 7.95 -5.84
N VAL A 67 12.92 8.44 -4.98
CA VAL A 67 12.69 7.91 -3.63
C VAL A 67 11.31 7.25 -3.60
N ILE A 68 11.25 5.97 -3.23
CA ILE A 68 9.98 5.25 -3.01
C ILE A 68 9.79 5.09 -1.51
N ASN A 69 8.84 5.80 -0.93
CA ASN A 69 8.55 5.75 0.49
C ASN A 69 7.38 4.79 0.79
N CYS A 70 7.73 3.55 1.18
CA CYS A 70 6.81 2.53 1.67
C CYS A 70 6.72 2.49 3.21
N ALA A 71 7.50 3.31 3.91
CA ALA A 71 7.51 3.32 5.38
C ALA A 71 6.25 4.00 5.93
N ALA A 72 5.56 3.32 6.83
CA ALA A 72 4.40 3.84 7.55
C ALA A 72 4.13 3.05 8.83
N PHE A 73 3.48 3.67 9.81
CA PHE A 73 2.87 2.99 10.95
C PHE A 73 1.47 2.53 10.54
N THR A 74 1.35 1.27 10.09
CA THR A 74 0.16 0.70 9.44
C THR A 74 -0.78 -0.05 10.37
N ASN A 75 -0.44 -0.18 11.66
CA ASN A 75 -1.35 -0.76 12.65
C ASN A 75 -2.50 0.23 12.96
N VAL A 76 -3.60 0.08 12.22
CA VAL A 76 -4.76 0.99 12.28
C VAL A 76 -5.29 1.16 13.70
N ASP A 77 -5.50 0.06 14.42
CA ASP A 77 -5.96 0.09 15.82
C ASP A 77 -4.88 0.65 16.77
N GLY A 78 -3.61 0.33 16.51
CA GLY A 78 -2.48 0.89 17.25
C GLY A 78 -2.32 2.40 17.09
N CYS A 79 -2.74 2.97 15.96
CA CYS A 79 -2.74 4.42 15.76
C CYS A 79 -3.69 5.16 16.73
N GLU A 80 -4.81 4.56 17.11
CA GLU A 80 -5.74 5.17 18.08
C GLU A 80 -5.12 5.28 19.48
N SER A 81 -4.32 4.30 19.88
CA SER A 81 -3.64 4.28 21.17
C SER A 81 -2.28 5.00 21.18
N SER A 82 -1.67 5.21 20.02
CA SER A 82 -0.32 5.77 19.85
C SER A 82 -0.31 6.90 18.83
N LYS A 83 -1.20 7.89 18.99
CA LYS A 83 -1.43 8.99 18.03
C LYS A 83 -0.16 9.78 17.72
N ASP A 84 0.66 10.07 18.74
CA ASP A 84 1.91 10.81 18.55
C ASP A 84 2.92 10.03 17.70
N LEU A 85 3.02 8.71 17.88
CA LEU A 85 3.86 7.87 17.05
C LEU A 85 3.33 7.80 15.63
N ALA A 86 2.02 7.62 15.46
CA ALA A 86 1.37 7.62 14.15
C ALA A 86 1.63 8.95 13.41
N PHE A 87 1.48 10.10 14.08
CA PHE A 87 1.78 11.41 13.52
C PHE A 87 3.26 11.56 13.16
N LYS A 88 4.18 11.18 14.05
CA LYS A 88 5.63 11.24 13.78
C LYS A 88 6.01 10.45 12.54
N VAL A 89 5.53 9.22 12.41
CA VAL A 89 5.90 8.34 11.29
C VAL A 89 5.14 8.71 10.01
N ASN A 90 3.79 8.78 10.07
CA ASN A 90 2.96 8.90 8.87
C ASN A 90 2.90 10.33 8.32
N ALA A 91 2.97 11.35 9.19
CA ALA A 91 2.93 12.75 8.78
C ALA A 91 4.32 13.39 8.72
N LEU A 92 5.03 13.48 9.86
CA LEU A 92 6.35 14.14 9.89
C LEU A 92 7.40 13.34 9.13
N GLY A 93 7.35 12.01 9.15
CA GLY A 93 8.23 11.17 8.34
C GLY A 93 8.08 11.44 6.84
N ALA A 94 6.83 11.49 6.35
CA ALA A 94 6.52 11.83 4.96
C ALA A 94 7.02 13.24 4.59
N ARG A 95 6.79 14.24 5.47
CA ARG A 95 7.32 15.60 5.32
C ARG A 95 8.84 15.62 5.20
N ASN A 96 9.54 14.91 6.06
CA ASN A 96 11.01 14.89 6.08
C ASN A 96 11.59 14.32 4.78
N VAL A 97 10.95 13.25 4.26
CA VAL A 97 11.33 12.67 2.97
C VAL A 97 11.04 13.66 1.83
N ALA A 98 9.88 14.32 1.84
CA ALA A 98 9.52 15.32 0.83
C ALA A 98 10.52 16.49 0.77
N ILE A 99 10.88 17.06 1.92
CA ILE A 99 11.88 18.13 2.02
C ILE A 99 13.23 17.69 1.43
N ALA A 100 13.68 16.48 1.79
CA ALA A 100 14.97 15.99 1.33
C ALA A 100 14.98 15.69 -0.19
N CYS A 101 13.87 15.19 -0.73
CA CYS A 101 13.71 15.00 -2.18
C CYS A 101 13.76 16.33 -2.95
N GLU A 102 13.04 17.35 -2.47
CA GLU A 102 13.02 18.68 -3.09
C GLU A 102 14.41 19.32 -3.12
N GLU A 103 15.19 19.21 -2.03
CA GLU A 103 16.54 19.79 -1.94
C GLU A 103 17.51 19.27 -3.03
N ILE A 104 17.31 18.06 -3.53
CA ILE A 104 18.16 17.47 -4.59
C ILE A 104 17.44 17.31 -5.93
N GLY A 105 16.15 17.68 -6.01
CA GLY A 105 15.32 17.54 -7.22
C GLY A 105 14.92 16.11 -7.56
N ALA A 106 14.97 15.17 -6.59
CA ALA A 106 14.54 13.79 -6.75
C ALA A 106 13.02 13.67 -6.87
N LYS A 107 12.54 12.66 -7.61
CA LYS A 107 11.13 12.26 -7.62
C LYS A 107 10.78 11.54 -6.31
N LEU A 108 9.60 11.82 -5.75
CA LEU A 108 9.09 11.13 -4.56
C LEU A 108 7.83 10.34 -4.91
N ILE A 109 7.85 9.02 -4.72
CA ILE A 109 6.65 8.18 -4.72
C ILE A 109 6.30 7.88 -3.25
N HIS A 110 5.17 8.44 -2.79
CA HIS A 110 4.69 8.25 -1.41
C HIS A 110 3.45 7.37 -1.39
N VAL A 111 3.53 6.22 -0.74
CA VAL A 111 2.41 5.29 -0.60
C VAL A 111 1.44 5.77 0.46
N SER A 112 0.18 5.96 0.09
CA SER A 112 -0.93 6.38 0.95
C SER A 112 -2.04 5.32 0.99
N THR A 113 -3.24 5.68 1.42
CA THR A 113 -4.32 4.75 1.78
C THR A 113 -5.70 5.28 1.42
N ASP A 114 -6.64 4.37 1.23
CA ASP A 114 -8.09 4.61 1.16
C ASP A 114 -8.68 5.20 2.44
N TYR A 115 -8.02 5.02 3.61
CA TYR A 115 -8.46 5.57 4.91
C TYR A 115 -8.44 7.10 4.98
N VAL A 116 -7.96 7.79 3.96
CA VAL A 116 -8.08 9.26 3.85
C VAL A 116 -9.50 9.72 3.56
N PHE A 117 -10.40 8.82 3.21
CA PHE A 117 -11.80 9.10 2.91
C PHE A 117 -12.73 8.82 4.10
N SER A 118 -13.93 9.43 4.07
CA SER A 118 -14.92 9.34 5.15
C SER A 118 -15.56 7.95 5.32
N GLY A 119 -15.54 7.16 4.26
CA GLY A 119 -16.26 5.87 4.22
C GLY A 119 -17.74 5.99 3.86
N VAL A 120 -18.21 7.17 3.48
CA VAL A 120 -19.59 7.41 3.04
C VAL A 120 -19.62 7.42 1.52
N GLY A 121 -20.50 6.62 0.93
CA GLY A 121 -20.66 6.55 -0.51
C GLY A 121 -21.14 5.18 -1.00
N SER A 122 -21.32 5.05 -2.31
CA SER A 122 -21.75 3.81 -2.97
C SER A 122 -21.18 3.67 -4.39
N THR A 123 -20.30 4.57 -4.78
CA THR A 123 -19.60 4.57 -6.07
C THR A 123 -18.11 4.73 -5.83
N PRO A 124 -17.24 4.07 -6.60
CA PRO A 124 -15.79 4.19 -6.44
C PRO A 124 -15.32 5.65 -6.45
N LEU A 125 -14.44 5.97 -5.52
CA LEU A 125 -13.92 7.32 -5.29
C LEU A 125 -12.78 7.61 -6.26
N SER A 126 -12.87 8.70 -7.02
CA SER A 126 -11.77 9.20 -7.86
C SER A 126 -10.73 9.97 -7.05
N GLU A 127 -9.58 10.27 -7.65
CA GLU A 127 -8.46 10.92 -6.98
C GLU A 127 -8.78 12.35 -6.51
N ASP A 128 -9.76 13.01 -7.12
CA ASP A 128 -10.26 14.36 -6.77
C ASP A 128 -11.38 14.35 -5.72
N ALA A 129 -11.84 13.17 -5.26
CA ALA A 129 -12.85 13.07 -4.23
C ALA A 129 -12.39 13.69 -2.90
N ILE A 130 -13.35 14.32 -2.19
CA ILE A 130 -13.07 15.02 -0.92
C ILE A 130 -12.59 14.04 0.15
N THR A 131 -11.42 14.29 0.69
CA THR A 131 -10.85 13.53 1.81
C THR A 131 -11.46 13.98 3.13
N ALA A 132 -11.84 13.02 4.00
CA ALA A 132 -12.38 13.27 5.33
C ALA A 132 -12.15 12.03 6.23
N PRO A 133 -10.93 11.77 6.71
CA PRO A 133 -10.59 10.57 7.45
C PRO A 133 -11.34 10.46 8.77
N VAL A 134 -11.72 9.23 9.16
CA VAL A 134 -12.50 8.94 10.37
C VAL A 134 -11.69 8.22 11.46
N SER A 135 -10.40 7.98 11.23
CA SER A 135 -9.48 7.30 12.15
C SER A 135 -8.16 8.07 12.30
N ALA A 136 -7.43 7.82 13.38
CA ALA A 136 -6.10 8.40 13.60
C ALA A 136 -5.11 7.97 12.50
N TYR A 137 -5.19 6.73 12.02
CA TYR A 137 -4.40 6.26 10.88
C TYR A 137 -4.68 7.11 9.63
N GLY A 138 -5.94 7.20 9.21
CA GLY A 138 -6.32 7.98 8.02
C GLY A 138 -5.94 9.46 8.15
N THR A 139 -6.18 10.08 9.33
CA THR A 139 -5.81 11.48 9.58
C THR A 139 -4.31 11.70 9.44
N THR A 140 -3.48 10.84 10.02
CA THR A 140 -2.02 11.00 9.96
C THR A 140 -1.46 10.72 8.57
N LYS A 141 -2.06 9.80 7.80
CA LYS A 141 -1.71 9.55 6.40
C LYS A 141 -2.09 10.73 5.51
N LEU A 142 -3.29 11.32 5.69
CA LEU A 142 -3.71 12.51 4.94
C LEU A 142 -2.78 13.70 5.20
N LEU A 143 -2.42 13.97 6.46
CA LEU A 143 -1.44 15.01 6.79
C LEU A 143 -0.08 14.74 6.11
N GLY A 144 0.32 13.48 5.98
CA GLY A 144 1.49 13.10 5.20
C GLY A 144 1.37 13.47 3.71
N GLU A 145 0.20 13.23 3.10
CA GLU A 145 -0.07 13.65 1.71
C GLU A 145 0.01 15.17 1.55
N GLU A 146 -0.59 15.93 2.49
CA GLU A 146 -0.55 17.39 2.49
C GLU A 146 0.89 17.89 2.56
N TYR A 147 1.69 17.38 3.47
CA TYR A 147 3.12 17.74 3.55
C TYR A 147 3.91 17.32 2.31
N VAL A 148 3.61 16.20 1.68
CA VAL A 148 4.26 15.83 0.42
C VAL A 148 3.95 16.86 -0.66
N ARG A 149 2.69 17.30 -0.81
CA ARG A 149 2.30 18.35 -1.76
C ARG A 149 2.96 19.71 -1.46
N ASP A 150 3.06 20.05 -0.17
CA ASP A 150 3.60 21.36 0.24
C ASP A 150 5.13 21.44 0.09
N PHE A 151 5.85 20.34 0.25
CA PHE A 151 7.31 20.31 0.35
C PHE A 151 8.03 19.59 -0.77
N CYS A 152 7.34 19.01 -1.76
CA CYS A 152 7.97 18.33 -2.90
C CYS A 152 7.22 18.65 -4.19
N SER A 153 7.91 19.18 -5.18
CA SER A 153 7.32 19.53 -6.48
C SER A 153 7.17 18.34 -7.43
N LYS A 154 8.03 17.31 -7.27
CA LYS A 154 8.07 16.11 -8.12
C LYS A 154 7.54 14.90 -7.37
N TYR A 155 6.24 14.86 -7.08
CA TYR A 155 5.65 13.80 -6.26
C TYR A 155 4.61 12.96 -7.00
N PHE A 156 4.54 11.70 -6.58
CA PHE A 156 3.44 10.79 -6.81
C PHE A 156 2.92 10.36 -5.44
N ILE A 157 1.69 10.72 -5.09
CA ILE A 157 0.99 10.18 -3.92
C ILE A 157 0.13 9.04 -4.42
N VAL A 158 0.43 7.81 -3.99
CA VAL A 158 -0.25 6.61 -4.48
C VAL A 158 -1.09 6.01 -3.36
N ARG A 159 -2.41 6.20 -3.43
CA ARG A 159 -3.37 5.63 -2.49
C ARG A 159 -3.69 4.20 -2.90
N THR A 160 -3.59 3.29 -1.96
CA THR A 160 -3.94 1.88 -2.12
C THR A 160 -4.88 1.42 -1.02
N ALA A 161 -5.49 0.23 -1.18
CA ALA A 161 -6.44 -0.33 -0.24
C ALA A 161 -6.20 -1.83 -0.05
N TRP A 162 -6.44 -2.35 1.16
CA TRP A 162 -6.50 -3.80 1.48
C TRP A 162 -5.33 -4.62 0.92
N LEU A 163 -4.11 -4.09 1.12
CA LEU A 163 -2.89 -4.65 0.54
C LEU A 163 -2.59 -6.05 1.10
N TYR A 164 -2.38 -7.00 0.20
CA TYR A 164 -1.86 -8.34 0.50
C TYR A 164 -0.77 -8.71 -0.51
N GLY A 165 0.06 -9.69 -0.17
CA GLY A 165 1.14 -10.11 -1.06
C GLY A 165 1.93 -11.28 -0.48
N TYR A 166 2.97 -11.68 -1.19
CA TYR A 166 3.78 -12.85 -0.82
C TYR A 166 4.58 -12.64 0.46
N PHE A 167 4.95 -11.40 0.77
CA PHE A 167 5.81 -11.04 1.89
C PHE A 167 5.04 -10.42 3.05
N GLY A 168 5.53 -10.65 4.25
CA GLY A 168 4.98 -10.06 5.46
C GLY A 168 3.63 -10.64 5.91
N LYS A 169 3.06 -10.02 6.93
CA LYS A 169 1.76 -10.40 7.48
C LYS A 169 0.64 -9.67 6.74
N ASN A 170 -0.40 -10.36 6.32
CA ASN A 170 -1.56 -9.77 5.66
C ASN A 170 -2.85 -10.54 5.98
N PHE A 171 -3.96 -10.02 5.48
CA PHE A 171 -5.28 -10.59 5.72
C PHE A 171 -5.41 -12.00 5.14
N VAL A 172 -4.86 -12.26 3.94
CA VAL A 172 -4.96 -13.58 3.29
C VAL A 172 -4.34 -14.68 4.16
N TYR A 173 -3.09 -14.48 4.59
CA TYR A 173 -2.44 -15.45 5.50
C TYR A 173 -3.14 -15.57 6.84
N THR A 174 -3.73 -14.48 7.36
CA THR A 174 -4.48 -14.50 8.61
C THR A 174 -5.74 -15.36 8.49
N ILE A 175 -6.51 -15.21 7.41
CA ILE A 175 -7.72 -16.01 7.16
C ILE A 175 -7.37 -17.47 6.93
N MET A 176 -6.35 -17.77 6.12
CA MET A 176 -5.92 -19.16 5.88
C MET A 176 -5.51 -19.86 7.18
N ARG A 177 -4.69 -19.19 8.01
CA ARG A 177 -4.25 -19.76 9.29
C ARG A 177 -5.44 -19.96 10.24
N ALA A 178 -6.24 -18.92 10.45
CA ALA A 178 -7.38 -19.00 11.36
C ALA A 178 -8.44 -19.99 10.88
N GLY A 179 -8.69 -20.09 9.57
CA GLY A 179 -9.58 -21.08 8.97
C GLY A 179 -9.12 -22.50 9.23
N LYS A 180 -7.83 -22.79 9.03
CA LYS A 180 -7.24 -24.11 9.30
C LYS A 180 -7.28 -24.49 10.80
N GLU A 181 -7.05 -23.50 11.68
CA GLU A 181 -7.03 -23.74 13.13
C GLU A 181 -8.43 -23.91 13.75
N ARG A 182 -9.44 -23.22 13.21
CA ARG A 182 -10.76 -23.09 13.88
C ARG A 182 -11.89 -23.76 13.12
N GLY A 183 -11.77 -24.00 11.81
CA GLY A 183 -12.84 -24.55 10.97
C GLY A 183 -14.07 -23.63 10.80
N LYS A 184 -14.10 -22.50 11.51
CA LYS A 184 -15.19 -21.52 11.46
C LYS A 184 -14.68 -20.12 11.79
N LEU A 185 -15.06 -19.14 10.95
CA LEU A 185 -14.66 -17.72 11.10
C LEU A 185 -15.89 -16.81 11.00
N THR A 186 -15.83 -15.66 11.66
CA THR A 186 -16.77 -14.56 11.49
C THR A 186 -16.02 -13.37 10.88
N VAL A 187 -16.54 -12.78 9.80
CA VAL A 187 -15.89 -11.71 9.06
C VAL A 187 -16.89 -10.60 8.72
N VAL A 188 -16.45 -9.35 8.84
CA VAL A 188 -17.28 -8.16 8.62
C VAL A 188 -17.77 -8.09 7.17
N ASN A 189 -19.08 -7.83 6.98
CA ASN A 189 -19.76 -7.82 5.68
C ASN A 189 -20.37 -6.45 5.30
N ASP A 190 -20.17 -5.43 6.11
CA ASP A 190 -20.68 -4.07 5.90
C ASP A 190 -19.58 -3.04 5.61
N GLN A 191 -18.37 -3.51 5.27
CA GLN A 191 -17.25 -2.69 4.81
C GLN A 191 -16.87 -3.15 3.40
N LYS A 192 -16.88 -2.22 2.43
CA LYS A 192 -16.55 -2.46 1.02
C LYS A 192 -15.28 -1.73 0.61
N GLY A 193 -14.45 -2.39 -0.18
CA GLY A 193 -13.20 -1.84 -0.72
C GLY A 193 -12.61 -2.72 -1.82
N ASN A 194 -11.36 -2.45 -2.18
CA ASN A 194 -10.64 -3.14 -3.24
C ASN A 194 -9.45 -3.92 -2.64
N PRO A 195 -9.48 -5.26 -2.60
CA PRO A 195 -8.27 -6.02 -2.31
C PRO A 195 -7.20 -5.75 -3.36
N THR A 196 -5.99 -5.43 -2.92
CA THR A 196 -4.87 -5.07 -3.81
C THR A 196 -3.70 -6.02 -3.60
N ASN A 197 -3.27 -6.67 -4.68
CA ASN A 197 -2.06 -7.49 -4.66
C ASN A 197 -0.83 -6.57 -4.67
N ALA A 198 0.12 -6.82 -3.78
CA ALA A 198 1.36 -6.04 -3.67
C ALA A 198 2.24 -6.15 -4.94
N GLU A 199 2.15 -7.25 -5.68
CA GLU A 199 2.80 -7.41 -6.98
C GLU A 199 2.29 -6.38 -7.99
N ASP A 200 0.95 -6.24 -8.10
CA ASP A 200 0.32 -5.29 -9.01
C ASP A 200 0.68 -3.85 -8.65
N LEU A 201 0.60 -3.52 -7.36
CA LEU A 201 0.97 -2.20 -6.86
C LEU A 201 2.46 -1.90 -7.12
N ALA A 202 3.35 -2.83 -6.78
CA ALA A 202 4.79 -2.67 -6.96
C ALA A 202 5.15 -2.41 -8.44
N TYR A 203 4.55 -3.16 -9.36
CA TYR A 203 4.73 -2.97 -10.80
C TYR A 203 4.36 -1.55 -11.25
N HIS A 204 3.21 -1.04 -10.80
CA HIS A 204 2.77 0.32 -11.16
C HIS A 204 3.63 1.42 -10.52
N LEU A 205 4.10 1.25 -9.27
CA LEU A 205 5.05 2.19 -8.66
C LEU A 205 6.34 2.27 -9.48
N LEU A 206 6.84 1.13 -9.98
CA LEU A 206 8.03 1.09 -10.82
C LEU A 206 7.79 1.73 -12.21
N LYS A 207 6.59 1.61 -12.77
CA LYS A 207 6.21 2.35 -14.00
C LYS A 207 6.15 3.86 -13.75
N LEU A 208 5.52 4.31 -12.65
CA LEU A 208 5.44 5.73 -12.26
C LEU A 208 6.83 6.36 -12.08
N ALA A 209 7.79 5.62 -11.52
CA ALA A 209 9.17 6.09 -11.34
C ALA A 209 9.83 6.59 -12.63
N LEU A 210 9.41 6.07 -13.79
CA LEU A 210 9.96 6.41 -15.12
C LEU A 210 9.28 7.61 -15.77
N THR A 211 8.19 8.12 -15.22
CA THR A 211 7.39 9.20 -15.81
C THR A 211 7.62 10.54 -15.09
N GLU A 212 7.02 11.59 -15.64
CA GLU A 212 6.91 12.91 -15.02
C GLU A 212 5.45 13.33 -14.85
N GLU A 213 4.52 12.36 -14.90
CA GLU A 213 3.08 12.56 -14.71
C GLU A 213 2.76 12.70 -13.21
N TYR A 214 3.33 13.74 -12.58
CA TYR A 214 3.21 13.98 -11.14
C TYR A 214 1.75 14.18 -10.71
N GLY A 215 1.42 13.77 -9.49
CA GLY A 215 0.09 13.96 -8.94
C GLY A 215 -0.34 12.90 -7.93
N VAL A 216 -1.66 12.84 -7.70
CA VAL A 216 -2.30 11.85 -6.84
C VAL A 216 -2.85 10.73 -7.70
N TYR A 217 -2.61 9.51 -7.29
CA TYR A 217 -3.02 8.28 -7.97
C TYR A 217 -3.76 7.37 -7.02
N HIS A 218 -4.79 6.72 -7.50
CA HIS A 218 -5.30 5.49 -6.92
C HIS A 218 -4.67 4.29 -7.63
N CYS A 219 -4.26 3.29 -6.86
CA CYS A 219 -3.66 2.07 -7.39
C CYS A 219 -4.14 0.88 -6.56
N THR A 220 -5.31 0.34 -6.93
CA THR A 220 -6.01 -0.75 -6.24
C THR A 220 -6.41 -1.83 -7.21
N GLY A 221 -6.63 -3.06 -6.71
CA GLY A 221 -7.23 -4.10 -7.52
C GLY A 221 -8.59 -3.66 -8.08
N GLU A 222 -8.92 -4.08 -9.29
CA GLU A 222 -10.17 -3.75 -9.96
C GLU A 222 -11.36 -4.55 -9.37
N GLY A 223 -12.52 -3.89 -9.31
CA GLY A 223 -13.72 -4.42 -8.68
C GLY A 223 -13.71 -4.27 -7.16
N GLU A 224 -14.85 -4.40 -6.55
CA GLU A 224 -15.05 -4.23 -5.11
C GLU A 224 -15.64 -5.47 -4.46
N CYS A 225 -15.41 -5.64 -3.16
CA CYS A 225 -16.03 -6.67 -2.35
C CYS A 225 -16.07 -6.26 -0.88
N THR A 226 -16.77 -7.04 -0.04
CA THR A 226 -16.68 -6.93 1.41
C THR A 226 -15.51 -7.76 1.93
N TRP A 227 -15.07 -7.52 3.18
CA TRP A 227 -14.10 -8.41 3.85
C TRP A 227 -14.61 -9.85 3.93
N TYR A 228 -15.92 -10.03 4.11
CA TYR A 228 -16.57 -11.34 4.08
C TYR A 228 -16.41 -12.03 2.72
N ASP A 229 -16.73 -11.34 1.61
CA ASP A 229 -16.58 -11.88 0.26
C ASP A 229 -15.11 -12.25 -0.02
N PHE A 230 -14.18 -11.39 0.41
CA PHE A 230 -12.75 -11.65 0.25
C PHE A 230 -12.32 -12.90 1.05
N ALA A 231 -12.76 -13.01 2.32
CA ALA A 231 -12.47 -14.20 3.14
C ALA A 231 -13.06 -15.49 2.55
N CYS A 232 -14.29 -15.45 2.03
CA CYS A 232 -14.92 -16.59 1.36
C CYS A 232 -14.06 -17.06 0.16
N LYS A 233 -13.56 -16.12 -0.66
CA LYS A 233 -12.70 -16.48 -1.81
C LYS A 233 -11.33 -16.99 -1.39
N ILE A 234 -10.75 -16.46 -0.31
CA ILE A 234 -9.50 -17.00 0.25
C ILE A 234 -9.68 -18.47 0.67
N ILE A 235 -10.76 -18.79 1.40
CA ILE A 235 -11.05 -20.13 1.85
C ILE A 235 -11.32 -21.06 0.65
N GLU A 236 -12.15 -20.63 -0.31
CA GLU A 236 -12.42 -21.36 -1.54
C GLU A 236 -11.14 -21.74 -2.29
N TYR A 237 -10.27 -20.75 -2.56
CA TYR A 237 -9.05 -20.98 -3.35
C TYR A 237 -7.95 -21.71 -2.59
N SER A 238 -7.96 -21.65 -1.25
CA SER A 238 -7.01 -22.40 -0.42
C SER A 238 -7.38 -23.87 -0.25
N GLY A 239 -8.64 -24.24 -0.51
CA GLY A 239 -9.16 -25.59 -0.27
C GLY A 239 -9.24 -25.96 1.22
N ILE A 240 -9.22 -24.97 2.12
CA ILE A 240 -9.37 -25.17 3.58
C ILE A 240 -10.84 -25.42 3.89
N ASP A 241 -11.14 -26.49 4.65
CA ASP A 241 -12.48 -26.76 5.15
C ASP A 241 -12.80 -25.80 6.32
N CYS A 242 -13.51 -24.71 6.00
CA CYS A 242 -13.84 -23.66 6.97
C CYS A 242 -15.14 -22.94 6.60
N GLU A 243 -16.06 -22.87 7.55
CA GLU A 243 -17.28 -22.07 7.42
C GLU A 243 -16.96 -20.60 7.70
N VAL A 244 -17.30 -19.70 6.76
CA VAL A 244 -17.19 -18.24 6.96
C VAL A 244 -18.57 -17.66 7.14
N LEU A 245 -18.80 -16.95 8.27
CA LEU A 245 -20.07 -16.30 8.59
C LEU A 245 -19.92 -14.77 8.52
N PRO A 246 -20.92 -14.06 7.95
CA PRO A 246 -20.94 -12.61 7.97
C PRO A 246 -21.30 -12.09 9.37
N VAL A 247 -20.69 -10.96 9.74
CA VAL A 247 -21.04 -10.16 10.91
C VAL A 247 -21.03 -8.68 10.53
N THR A 248 -21.69 -7.83 11.34
CA THR A 248 -21.64 -6.38 11.16
C THR A 248 -20.45 -5.78 11.91
N SER A 249 -20.07 -4.55 11.53
CA SER A 249 -19.05 -3.76 12.26
C SER A 249 -19.48 -3.45 13.71
N GLU A 250 -20.79 -3.36 13.98
CA GLU A 250 -21.33 -3.19 15.32
C GLU A 250 -21.11 -4.42 16.19
N GLU A 251 -21.21 -5.62 15.60
CA GLU A 251 -20.95 -6.88 16.30
C GLU A 251 -19.45 -7.15 16.48
N TYR A 252 -18.63 -6.70 15.53
CA TYR A 252 -17.17 -6.86 15.55
C TYR A 252 -16.47 -5.52 15.85
N LYS A 253 -16.63 -5.03 17.07
CA LYS A 253 -16.06 -3.74 17.50
C LYS A 253 -14.53 -3.76 17.49
N THR A 254 -13.94 -2.72 16.90
CA THR A 254 -12.51 -2.46 16.87
C THR A 254 -12.22 -1.06 17.43
N PRO A 255 -10.99 -0.80 17.98
CA PRO A 255 -10.61 0.51 18.47
C PRO A 255 -10.71 1.63 17.43
N ALA A 256 -10.27 1.38 16.22
CA ALA A 256 -10.36 2.34 15.12
C ALA A 256 -11.69 2.21 14.38
N LYS A 257 -12.30 3.34 14.05
CA LYS A 257 -13.41 3.37 13.10
C LYS A 257 -12.87 3.11 11.68
N ARG A 258 -13.48 2.15 10.99
CA ARG A 258 -13.14 1.82 9.60
C ARG A 258 -14.18 2.40 8.65
N PRO A 259 -13.79 2.85 7.44
CA PRO A 259 -14.74 3.29 6.44
C PRO A 259 -15.67 2.14 6.01
N GLU A 260 -16.97 2.42 5.91
CA GLU A 260 -17.96 1.45 5.40
C GLU A 260 -17.82 1.25 3.89
N TYR A 261 -17.42 2.32 3.19
CA TYR A 261 -17.17 2.30 1.75
C TYR A 261 -15.86 3.01 1.44
N SER A 262 -14.86 2.27 0.94
CA SER A 262 -13.54 2.80 0.58
C SER A 262 -13.05 2.33 -0.79
N SER A 263 -13.98 1.91 -1.66
CA SER A 263 -13.63 1.52 -3.02
C SER A 263 -13.07 2.71 -3.80
N LEU A 264 -11.91 2.52 -4.43
CA LEU A 264 -11.20 3.53 -5.19
C LEU A 264 -11.31 3.27 -6.71
N ASP A 265 -11.40 4.33 -7.49
CA ASP A 265 -11.31 4.31 -8.94
C ASP A 265 -9.89 4.72 -9.38
N ASN A 266 -9.23 3.89 -10.19
CA ASN A 266 -7.87 4.10 -10.70
C ASN A 266 -7.88 5.04 -11.93
N MET A 267 -8.58 6.19 -11.88
CA MET A 267 -8.77 7.07 -13.04
C MET A 267 -7.45 7.63 -13.54
N MET A 268 -6.57 8.11 -12.65
CA MET A 268 -5.28 8.68 -13.04
C MET A 268 -4.36 7.65 -13.70
N LEU A 269 -4.34 6.39 -13.26
CA LEU A 269 -3.59 5.34 -13.96
C LEU A 269 -4.09 5.15 -15.38
N ARG A 270 -5.40 5.06 -15.59
CA ARG A 270 -6.00 4.88 -16.92
C ARG A 270 -5.68 6.05 -17.86
N CYS A 271 -5.64 7.26 -17.32
CA CYS A 271 -5.44 8.48 -18.12
C CYS A 271 -3.95 8.78 -18.43
N THR A 272 -3.01 8.16 -17.72
CA THR A 272 -1.57 8.47 -17.83
C THR A 272 -0.75 7.26 -18.29
N ILE A 273 -0.39 6.36 -17.39
CA ILE A 273 0.54 5.25 -17.65
C ILE A 273 -0.15 3.93 -18.05
N GLY A 274 -1.48 3.92 -18.11
CA GLY A 274 -2.28 2.71 -18.28
C GLY A 274 -2.54 1.97 -16.97
N ASN A 275 -3.70 1.35 -16.88
CA ASN A 275 -4.14 0.59 -15.70
C ASN A 275 -4.10 -0.91 -15.99
N ASP A 276 -3.05 -1.57 -15.55
CA ASP A 276 -2.86 -3.02 -15.64
C ASP A 276 -3.22 -3.72 -14.30
N MET A 277 -3.88 -3.01 -13.36
CA MET A 277 -4.33 -3.59 -12.09
C MET A 277 -5.36 -4.70 -12.38
N ARG A 278 -5.10 -5.91 -11.90
CA ARG A 278 -5.97 -7.06 -12.12
C ARG A 278 -7.27 -6.95 -11.33
N VAL A 279 -8.33 -7.57 -11.85
CA VAL A 279 -9.53 -7.83 -11.05
C VAL A 279 -9.14 -8.60 -9.80
N TRP A 280 -9.61 -8.17 -8.62
CA TRP A 280 -9.16 -8.70 -7.34
C TRP A 280 -9.25 -10.23 -7.21
N LYS A 281 -10.27 -10.86 -7.83
CA LYS A 281 -10.43 -12.31 -7.83
C LYS A 281 -9.33 -13.02 -8.61
N ASP A 282 -8.95 -12.46 -9.76
CA ASP A 282 -7.92 -13.02 -10.62
C ASP A 282 -6.54 -12.85 -9.97
N ALA A 283 -6.26 -11.66 -9.40
CA ALA A 283 -5.05 -11.40 -8.64
C ALA A 283 -4.92 -12.32 -7.42
N LEU A 284 -6.03 -12.56 -6.69
CA LEU A 284 -6.06 -13.50 -5.57
C LEU A 284 -5.82 -14.93 -6.04
N LYS A 285 -6.41 -15.34 -7.16
CA LYS A 285 -6.23 -16.71 -7.70
C LYS A 285 -4.76 -16.97 -8.04
N VAL A 286 -4.12 -16.04 -8.76
CA VAL A 286 -2.69 -16.13 -9.10
C VAL A 286 -1.84 -16.17 -7.83
N PHE A 287 -2.13 -15.32 -6.85
CA PHE A 287 -1.46 -15.34 -5.56
C PHE A 287 -1.59 -16.72 -4.89
N MET A 288 -2.79 -17.30 -4.84
CA MET A 288 -3.03 -18.60 -4.21
C MET A 288 -2.35 -19.76 -4.93
N ASP A 289 -2.16 -19.65 -6.25
CA ASP A 289 -1.43 -20.66 -7.04
C ASP A 289 0.09 -20.59 -6.79
N ASN A 290 0.63 -19.40 -6.50
CA ASN A 290 2.06 -19.12 -6.43
C ASN A 290 2.63 -18.95 -5.00
N TYR A 291 1.82 -18.64 -3.97
CA TYR A 291 2.32 -18.23 -2.65
C TYR A 291 3.28 -19.23 -2.00
N LYS A 292 3.13 -20.53 -2.26
CA LYS A 292 4.01 -21.57 -1.70
C LYS A 292 5.45 -21.43 -2.19
N ASN A 293 5.64 -20.94 -3.41
CA ASN A 293 6.96 -20.76 -4.00
C ASN A 293 7.76 -19.62 -3.31
N HIS A 294 7.05 -18.75 -2.56
CA HIS A 294 7.64 -17.59 -1.87
C HIS A 294 7.76 -17.77 -0.35
N ILE A 295 7.23 -18.87 0.22
CA ILE A 295 7.34 -19.16 1.67
C ILE A 295 8.68 -19.86 1.98
N GLU A 296 9.31 -20.47 0.98
CA GLU A 296 10.55 -21.23 1.14
C GLU A 296 11.83 -20.39 0.96
N GLU A 297 11.68 -19.09 0.64
CA GLU A 297 12.76 -18.11 0.58
C GLU A 297 12.79 -17.21 1.85
#